data_8b6216e9db55335b637ae56625b62b3c
#
_entry.id   8b6216e9db55335b637ae56625b62b3c
#
_cell.length_a   1.000
_cell.length_b   1.000
_cell.length_c   1.000
_cell.angle_alpha   90.00
_cell.angle_beta   90.00
_cell.angle_gamma   90.00
#
_symmetry.space_group_name_H-M   'P 1'
#
loop_
_entity.id
_entity.type
_entity.pdbx_description
1 polymer ?
#
loop_
_entity_poly.entity_id
_entity_poly.type
_entity_poly.pdbx_seq_one_letter_code
_entity_poly.pdbx_strand_id
1 'polypeptide(L)'
;MKNKNIIIITLAALSLTGCKSLYGNYERPDVKTSGIVRDPVDDKATLEGANDFGNLPWRSVFTDPHLQSLIERALTNNPDLLYAALNIDIAEQQVKTSNLSFLPSVVFAPTGTISHFGSHTPSTQSYTLPVSASWDVDLFGKLRSEKKAAQMLLLQSKDYKVAVQTSLICNVANLYYTLLMLDRQKQIVDDMSGLTKNTWDMMKLQMEYGRARSTSVQSAEAAYYSVQTQGADIRRQIRETENALSLLLGEPAQGIARGSLANQSLPANFAGGIGVQLLSNRADVHANEMALAQCFYNIQQARSRFYPALNISPTGAWTNSNGMVNPGKLLLSVVGSLTQPIFMRGQLKAGLRVAEDKYKQAYNTWQNSILKAGSEVSNALVAYNSAGEKEKLQQQQIDVLKQNVEHTQMLYAQSSSTYLEVITAQQSLLNAEISQVKEQFTKLQSIVNLYNALGGGSK
;
A
#
# COMPACT_ATOMS: atom_id res chain seq x y z
N MET A 1 35.58 32.93 -47.81
CA MET A 1 35.60 32.16 -46.56
C MET A 1 34.78 32.78 -45.40
N LYS A 2 34.62 34.09 -45.32
CA LYS A 2 33.87 34.77 -44.21
C LYS A 2 32.36 34.43 -44.17
N ASN A 3 31.69 34.23 -45.29
CA ASN A 3 30.24 33.98 -45.30
C ASN A 3 29.82 32.55 -44.86
N LYS A 4 30.72 31.53 -44.99
CA LYS A 4 30.42 30.15 -44.50
C LYS A 4 30.44 30.08 -42.97
N ASN A 5 31.33 30.85 -42.31
CA ASN A 5 31.40 30.87 -40.84
C ASN A 5 30.20 31.60 -40.21
N ILE A 6 29.62 32.60 -40.90
CA ILE A 6 28.42 33.32 -40.44
C ILE A 6 27.20 32.45 -40.52
N ILE A 7 27.07 31.62 -41.60
CA ILE A 7 25.96 30.67 -41.75
C ILE A 7 26.01 29.55 -40.68
N ILE A 8 27.20 29.08 -40.34
CA ILE A 8 27.37 28.06 -39.29
C ILE A 8 27.06 28.66 -37.91
N ILE A 9 27.46 29.90 -37.61
CA ILE A 9 27.18 30.58 -36.35
C ILE A 9 25.67 30.92 -36.24
N THR A 10 25.01 31.33 -37.30
CA THR A 10 23.54 31.59 -37.33
C THR A 10 22.74 30.31 -37.20
N LEU A 11 23.15 29.19 -37.83
CA LEU A 11 22.49 27.88 -37.61
C LEU A 11 22.67 27.38 -36.15
N ALA A 12 23.85 27.58 -35.58
CA ALA A 12 24.12 27.25 -34.19
C ALA A 12 23.33 28.14 -33.18
N ALA A 13 23.14 29.43 -33.52
CA ALA A 13 22.36 30.36 -32.68
C ALA A 13 20.85 30.08 -32.77
N LEU A 14 20.32 29.69 -33.93
CA LEU A 14 18.91 29.28 -34.10
C LEU A 14 18.59 27.95 -33.37
N SER A 15 19.58 27.06 -33.22
CA SER A 15 19.38 25.82 -32.44
C SER A 15 19.32 26.07 -30.93
N LEU A 16 19.86 27.17 -30.45
CA LEU A 16 19.86 27.52 -29.00
C LEU A 16 18.55 28.15 -28.52
N THR A 17 17.78 28.78 -29.38
CA THR A 17 16.49 29.41 -29.01
C THR A 17 15.32 28.43 -28.94
N GLY A 18 15.43 27.23 -29.54
CA GLY A 18 14.41 26.17 -29.49
C GLY A 18 14.37 25.37 -28.21
N CYS A 19 15.34 25.52 -27.30
CA CYS A 19 15.54 24.60 -26.17
C CYS A 19 14.55 24.77 -24.99
N LYS A 20 13.78 25.84 -24.92
CA LYS A 20 12.84 26.06 -23.80
C LYS A 20 11.65 25.11 -23.79
N SER A 21 11.25 24.61 -24.94
CA SER A 21 10.07 23.72 -25.09
C SER A 21 10.35 22.23 -24.84
N LEU A 22 11.64 21.84 -24.82
CA LEU A 22 12.06 20.44 -24.58
C LEU A 22 12.18 20.09 -23.10
N TYR A 23 12.29 21.07 -22.22
CA TYR A 23 12.61 20.90 -20.80
C TYR A 23 11.53 21.54 -19.90
N GLY A 24 10.28 21.09 -20.03
CA GLY A 24 9.23 21.47 -19.09
C GLY A 24 9.49 20.86 -17.69
N ASN A 25 9.12 21.55 -16.64
CA ASN A 25 8.95 20.93 -15.34
C ASN A 25 7.59 20.24 -15.32
N TYR A 26 7.48 19.16 -14.53
CA TYR A 26 6.18 18.57 -14.25
C TYR A 26 5.32 19.59 -13.50
N GLU A 27 4.12 19.77 -13.95
CA GLU A 27 3.07 20.53 -13.28
C GLU A 27 1.90 19.58 -13.02
N ARG A 28 1.35 19.66 -11.81
CA ARG A 28 0.22 18.80 -11.42
C ARG A 28 -0.97 19.11 -12.32
N PRO A 29 -1.55 18.11 -13.00
CA PRO A 29 -2.77 18.32 -13.77
C PRO A 29 -3.96 18.68 -12.87
N ASP A 30 -4.84 19.54 -13.35
CA ASP A 30 -6.09 19.84 -12.64
C ASP A 30 -7.00 18.61 -12.56
N VAL A 31 -7.47 18.30 -11.38
CA VAL A 31 -8.45 17.23 -11.14
C VAL A 31 -9.74 17.83 -10.63
N LYS A 32 -10.85 17.41 -11.23
CA LYS A 32 -12.18 17.77 -10.72
C LYS A 32 -12.40 17.06 -9.39
N THR A 33 -12.29 17.79 -8.31
CA THR A 33 -12.43 17.26 -6.93
C THR A 33 -13.84 17.49 -6.35
N SER A 34 -14.72 18.19 -7.08
CA SER A 34 -16.10 18.43 -6.64
C SER A 34 -16.94 17.14 -6.68
N GLY A 35 -17.61 16.80 -5.57
CA GLY A 35 -18.52 15.66 -5.50
C GLY A 35 -17.83 14.29 -5.29
N ILE A 36 -16.56 14.24 -4.90
CA ILE A 36 -15.83 13.00 -4.65
C ILE A 36 -16.36 12.30 -3.40
N VAL A 37 -16.76 13.03 -2.37
CA VAL A 37 -17.44 12.50 -1.17
C VAL A 37 -18.94 12.75 -1.33
N ARG A 38 -19.75 11.69 -1.23
CA ARG A 38 -21.20 11.75 -1.53
C ARG A 38 -22.00 12.55 -0.52
N ASP A 39 -21.66 12.46 0.77
CA ASP A 39 -22.33 13.14 1.87
C ASP A 39 -21.33 14.10 2.56
N PRO A 40 -21.09 15.31 2.01
CA PRO A 40 -20.29 16.29 2.72
C PRO A 40 -21.06 16.67 3.98
N VAL A 41 -20.48 16.40 5.14
CA VAL A 41 -20.95 16.96 6.40
C VAL A 41 -20.90 18.48 6.23
N ASP A 42 -22.01 19.16 6.55
CA ASP A 42 -22.29 20.58 6.37
C ASP A 42 -21.05 21.47 6.17
N ASP A 43 -20.98 22.19 5.05
CA ASP A 43 -19.87 23.10 4.68
C ASP A 43 -19.55 24.19 5.71
N LYS A 44 -20.35 24.32 6.76
CA LYS A 44 -20.21 25.34 7.82
C LYS A 44 -19.74 24.81 9.16
N ALA A 45 -19.76 23.50 9.40
CA ALA A 45 -19.22 22.90 10.62
C ALA A 45 -17.71 22.69 10.45
N THR A 46 -16.98 23.78 10.58
CA THR A 46 -15.54 23.88 10.89
C THR A 46 -14.63 22.81 10.28
N LEU A 47 -14.05 23.17 9.15
CA LEU A 47 -12.83 22.60 8.55
C LEU A 47 -11.67 22.32 9.54
N GLU A 48 -11.75 22.79 10.77
CA GLU A 48 -10.69 22.69 11.78
C GLU A 48 -10.63 21.32 12.48
N GLY A 49 -11.74 20.64 12.71
CA GLY A 49 -11.75 19.39 13.48
C GLY A 49 -11.46 18.11 12.67
N ALA A 50 -11.86 18.04 11.39
CA ALA A 50 -11.62 16.86 10.57
C ALA A 50 -10.19 16.81 9.99
N ASN A 51 -9.57 17.97 9.83
CA ASN A 51 -8.16 18.08 9.46
C ASN A 51 -7.23 17.48 10.52
N ASP A 52 -7.68 17.39 11.76
CA ASP A 52 -6.85 16.89 12.85
C ASP A 52 -6.87 15.36 12.96
N PHE A 53 -7.99 14.67 12.65
CA PHE A 53 -8.08 13.22 12.88
C PHE A 53 -7.07 12.41 12.05
N GLY A 54 -6.92 12.70 10.75
CA GLY A 54 -5.91 12.07 9.90
C GLY A 54 -4.47 12.47 10.25
N ASN A 55 -4.26 13.58 10.94
CA ASN A 55 -2.95 14.05 11.37
C ASN A 55 -2.57 13.59 12.79
N LEU A 56 -3.52 12.98 13.54
CA LEU A 56 -3.23 12.48 14.88
C LEU A 56 -2.19 11.36 14.84
N PRO A 57 -1.22 11.36 15.75
CA PRO A 57 -0.34 10.22 15.93
C PRO A 57 -1.15 8.97 16.27
N TRP A 58 -0.82 7.83 15.69
CA TRP A 58 -1.55 6.59 15.92
C TRP A 58 -1.67 6.19 17.41
N ARG A 59 -0.69 6.58 18.25
CA ARG A 59 -0.74 6.35 19.70
C ARG A 59 -1.86 7.12 20.40
N SER A 60 -2.26 8.26 19.88
CA SER A 60 -3.39 9.03 20.43
C SER A 60 -4.75 8.52 19.95
N VAL A 61 -4.78 7.84 18.82
CA VAL A 61 -5.98 7.19 18.28
C VAL A 61 -6.21 5.84 18.94
N PHE A 62 -5.18 4.99 19.01
CA PHE A 62 -5.22 3.65 19.58
C PHE A 62 -4.66 3.67 21.00
N THR A 63 -5.52 3.80 22.00
CA THR A 63 -5.13 4.01 23.41
C THR A 63 -4.91 2.72 24.21
N ASP A 64 -5.30 1.56 23.68
CA ASP A 64 -5.09 0.26 24.33
C ASP A 64 -3.59 -0.11 24.35
N PRO A 65 -2.98 -0.32 25.54
CA PRO A 65 -1.55 -0.65 25.66
C PRO A 65 -1.15 -1.95 24.93
N HIS A 66 -2.06 -2.95 24.92
CA HIS A 66 -1.81 -4.21 24.19
C HIS A 66 -1.73 -3.95 22.68
N LEU A 67 -2.67 -3.17 22.14
CA LEU A 67 -2.66 -2.80 20.73
C LEU A 67 -1.44 -1.97 20.37
N GLN A 68 -1.05 -1.00 21.20
CA GLN A 68 0.15 -0.19 20.98
C GLN A 68 1.41 -1.04 20.90
N SER A 69 1.57 -1.99 21.83
CA SER A 69 2.70 -2.93 21.80
C SER A 69 2.71 -3.80 20.53
N LEU A 70 1.56 -4.25 20.05
CA LEU A 70 1.46 -5.02 18.81
C LEU A 70 1.83 -4.18 17.58
N ILE A 71 1.36 -2.93 17.52
CA ILE A 71 1.72 -2.01 16.43
C ILE A 71 3.23 -1.74 16.43
N GLU A 72 3.85 -1.49 17.58
CA GLU A 72 5.31 -1.28 17.69
C GLU A 72 6.11 -2.48 17.20
N ARG A 73 5.70 -3.69 17.59
CA ARG A 73 6.31 -4.94 17.13
C ARG A 73 6.17 -5.11 15.62
N ALA A 74 4.97 -4.84 15.07
CA ALA A 74 4.72 -4.89 13.63
C ALA A 74 5.60 -3.89 12.89
N LEU A 75 5.67 -2.65 13.33
CA LEU A 75 6.50 -1.61 12.70
C LEU A 75 7.99 -1.92 12.72
N THR A 76 8.44 -2.73 13.70
CA THR A 76 9.85 -3.12 13.83
C THR A 76 10.19 -4.33 12.98
N ASN A 77 9.30 -5.33 12.90
CA ASN A 77 9.64 -6.66 12.38
C ASN A 77 8.96 -7.00 11.05
N ASN A 78 7.96 -6.20 10.60
CA ASN A 78 7.17 -6.56 9.43
C ASN A 78 8.01 -6.57 8.14
N PRO A 79 8.02 -7.68 7.37
CA PRO A 79 8.82 -7.81 6.15
C PRO A 79 8.44 -6.81 5.06
N ASP A 80 7.15 -6.48 4.89
CA ASP A 80 6.71 -5.58 3.83
C ASP A 80 7.21 -4.14 4.08
N LEU A 81 7.26 -3.72 5.35
CA LEU A 81 7.82 -2.43 5.72
C LEU A 81 9.34 -2.40 5.51
N LEU A 82 10.04 -3.50 5.78
CA LEU A 82 11.46 -3.64 5.48
C LEU A 82 11.71 -3.57 3.97
N TYR A 83 10.91 -4.28 3.16
CA TYR A 83 11.01 -4.21 1.70
C TYR A 83 10.77 -2.79 1.18
N ALA A 84 9.79 -2.08 1.75
CA ALA A 84 9.54 -0.69 1.39
C ALA A 84 10.74 0.22 1.74
N ALA A 85 11.44 -0.02 2.86
CA ALA A 85 12.66 0.69 3.21
C ALA A 85 13.81 0.39 2.23
N LEU A 86 14.03 -0.87 1.89
CA LEU A 86 15.05 -1.28 0.91
C LEU A 86 14.79 -0.69 -0.49
N ASN A 87 13.51 -0.54 -0.89
CA ASN A 87 13.16 0.11 -2.15
C ASN A 87 13.54 1.61 -2.16
N ILE A 88 13.53 2.28 -1.01
CA ILE A 88 14.06 3.66 -0.89
C ILE A 88 15.57 3.66 -1.13
N ASP A 89 16.32 2.74 -0.51
CA ASP A 89 17.77 2.64 -0.70
C ASP A 89 18.12 2.36 -2.17
N ILE A 90 17.38 1.46 -2.83
CA ILE A 90 17.54 1.19 -4.26
C ILE A 90 17.31 2.46 -5.08
N ALA A 91 16.23 3.20 -4.82
CA ALA A 91 15.92 4.43 -5.53
C ALA A 91 16.96 5.53 -5.26
N GLU A 92 17.52 5.61 -4.05
CA GLU A 92 18.62 6.53 -3.73
C GLU A 92 19.90 6.21 -4.52
N GLN A 93 20.25 4.92 -4.69
CA GLN A 93 21.38 4.53 -5.55
C GLN A 93 21.11 4.88 -7.03
N GLN A 94 19.86 4.75 -7.52
CA GLN A 94 19.51 5.18 -8.87
C GLN A 94 19.65 6.69 -9.06
N VAL A 95 19.24 7.52 -8.09
CA VAL A 95 19.47 8.98 -8.10
C VAL A 95 20.95 9.27 -8.09
N LYS A 96 21.75 8.59 -7.25
CA LYS A 96 23.22 8.75 -7.20
C LYS A 96 23.85 8.39 -8.54
N THR A 97 23.48 7.28 -9.13
CA THR A 97 23.97 6.85 -10.46
C THR A 97 23.59 7.87 -11.52
N SER A 98 22.34 8.38 -11.54
CA SER A 98 21.90 9.43 -12.48
C SER A 98 22.65 10.74 -12.30
N ASN A 99 23.10 11.08 -11.07
CA ASN A 99 23.98 12.22 -10.84
C ASN A 99 25.38 11.99 -11.39
N LEU A 100 25.91 10.78 -11.21
CA LEU A 100 27.26 10.42 -11.70
C LEU A 100 27.29 10.26 -13.23
N SER A 101 26.17 10.04 -13.91
CA SER A 101 26.09 9.97 -15.36
C SER A 101 26.51 11.25 -16.08
N PHE A 102 26.58 12.38 -15.37
CA PHE A 102 27.13 13.63 -15.89
C PHE A 102 28.67 13.68 -15.89
N LEU A 103 29.34 12.74 -15.24
CA LEU A 103 30.79 12.61 -15.21
C LEU A 103 31.27 11.62 -16.26
N PRO A 104 32.51 11.75 -16.78
CA PRO A 104 33.06 10.75 -17.69
C PRO A 104 33.25 9.41 -16.98
N SER A 105 32.92 8.31 -17.69
CA SER A 105 33.34 6.97 -17.28
C SER A 105 34.78 6.74 -17.69
N VAL A 106 35.58 6.04 -16.87
CA VAL A 106 36.96 5.68 -17.19
C VAL A 106 37.12 4.17 -17.15
N VAL A 107 37.67 3.60 -18.20
CA VAL A 107 37.86 2.16 -18.38
C VAL A 107 39.31 1.87 -18.77
N PHE A 108 39.92 0.87 -18.11
CA PHE A 108 41.16 0.25 -18.52
C PHE A 108 40.88 -1.12 -19.08
N ALA A 109 41.15 -1.31 -20.39
CA ALA A 109 40.82 -2.55 -21.08
C ALA A 109 42.03 -3.06 -21.93
N PRO A 110 43.02 -3.66 -21.28
CA PRO A 110 44.22 -4.16 -21.99
C PRO A 110 43.86 -5.24 -23.01
N THR A 111 44.48 -5.14 -24.19
CA THR A 111 44.33 -6.11 -25.26
C THR A 111 45.68 -6.60 -25.72
N GLY A 112 45.79 -7.91 -25.97
CA GLY A 112 46.94 -8.54 -26.60
C GLY A 112 46.49 -9.47 -27.74
N THR A 113 47.17 -9.41 -28.87
CA THR A 113 46.89 -10.26 -30.03
C THR A 113 48.16 -10.96 -30.48
N ILE A 114 48.11 -12.27 -30.68
CA ILE A 114 49.14 -13.08 -31.32
C ILE A 114 48.54 -13.56 -32.62
N SER A 115 49.16 -13.20 -33.76
CA SER A 115 48.69 -13.61 -35.06
C SER A 115 49.82 -14.43 -35.76
N HIS A 116 49.48 -15.55 -36.35
CA HIS A 116 50.37 -16.38 -37.11
C HIS A 116 49.73 -16.70 -38.47
N PHE A 117 50.46 -16.38 -39.55
CA PHE A 117 49.97 -16.55 -40.91
C PHE A 117 50.88 -17.60 -41.66
N GLY A 118 50.42 -18.84 -41.64
CA GLY A 118 51.08 -19.93 -42.36
C GLY A 118 52.38 -20.43 -41.70
N SER A 119 52.95 -21.53 -42.25
CA SER A 119 54.06 -22.28 -41.64
C SER A 119 55.43 -21.61 -41.73
N HIS A 120 55.57 -20.50 -42.48
CA HIS A 120 56.87 -19.85 -42.71
C HIS A 120 56.93 -18.36 -42.33
N THR A 121 55.87 -17.82 -41.72
CA THR A 121 55.83 -16.41 -41.25
C THR A 121 56.01 -16.36 -39.72
N PRO A 122 56.89 -15.44 -39.21
CA PRO A 122 56.96 -15.22 -37.80
C PRO A 122 55.61 -14.79 -37.21
N SER A 123 55.26 -15.27 -36.01
CA SER A 123 54.11 -14.78 -35.31
C SER A 123 54.31 -13.31 -34.95
N THR A 124 53.31 -12.49 -35.23
CA THR A 124 53.28 -11.09 -34.79
C THR A 124 52.56 -10.97 -33.43
N GLN A 125 53.18 -10.26 -32.51
CA GLN A 125 52.60 -10.00 -31.19
C GLN A 125 52.34 -8.51 -31.08
N SER A 126 51.10 -8.14 -30.78
CA SER A 126 50.71 -6.77 -30.50
C SER A 126 50.05 -6.69 -29.12
N TYR A 127 50.32 -5.66 -28.41
CA TYR A 127 49.63 -5.32 -27.17
C TYR A 127 49.24 -3.85 -27.15
N THR A 128 48.11 -3.56 -26.46
CA THR A 128 47.66 -2.22 -26.19
C THR A 128 47.11 -2.16 -24.78
N LEU A 129 47.60 -1.20 -24.01
CA LEU A 129 47.19 -0.93 -22.62
C LEU A 129 46.47 0.45 -22.62
N PRO A 130 45.21 0.53 -23.03
CA PRO A 130 44.45 1.77 -23.12
C PRO A 130 43.79 2.11 -21.80
N VAL A 131 43.85 3.40 -21.42
CA VAL A 131 42.93 4.05 -20.51
C VAL A 131 42.04 4.94 -21.36
N SER A 132 40.75 4.60 -21.42
CA SER A 132 39.76 5.33 -22.19
C SER A 132 38.76 5.99 -21.24
N ALA A 133 38.43 7.26 -21.49
CA ALA A 133 37.27 7.88 -20.86
C ALA A 133 36.19 8.08 -21.92
N SER A 134 34.94 8.07 -21.48
CA SER A 134 33.77 8.38 -22.32
C SER A 134 32.84 9.31 -21.56
N TRP A 135 32.51 10.41 -22.19
CA TRP A 135 31.67 11.45 -21.60
C TRP A 135 30.53 11.83 -22.53
N ASP A 136 29.30 11.56 -22.10
CA ASP A 136 28.09 11.99 -22.81
C ASP A 136 27.73 13.41 -22.38
N VAL A 137 27.79 14.36 -23.31
CA VAL A 137 27.42 15.75 -23.04
C VAL A 137 25.91 15.93 -23.21
N ASP A 138 25.23 16.33 -22.15
CA ASP A 138 23.76 16.47 -22.12
C ASP A 138 23.30 17.77 -22.80
N LEU A 139 23.38 17.82 -24.14
CA LEU A 139 22.92 18.95 -24.94
C LEU A 139 21.39 19.10 -24.94
N PHE A 140 20.68 17.98 -25.04
CA PHE A 140 19.24 17.92 -25.23
C PHE A 140 18.49 17.30 -24.04
N GLY A 141 19.03 17.36 -22.83
CA GLY A 141 18.38 17.05 -21.57
C GLY A 141 18.01 15.58 -21.35
N LYS A 142 18.62 14.65 -22.07
CA LYS A 142 18.45 13.21 -21.85
C LYS A 142 18.82 12.82 -20.42
N LEU A 143 20.03 13.16 -19.98
CA LEU A 143 20.53 12.85 -18.62
C LEU A 143 19.78 13.64 -17.54
N ARG A 144 19.44 14.91 -17.81
CA ARG A 144 18.61 15.72 -16.89
C ARG A 144 17.22 15.10 -16.69
N SER A 145 16.58 14.63 -17.76
CA SER A 145 15.27 13.97 -17.66
C SER A 145 15.36 12.65 -16.92
N GLU A 146 16.41 11.86 -17.15
CA GLU A 146 16.69 10.62 -16.44
C GLU A 146 16.89 10.86 -14.93
N LYS A 147 17.70 11.86 -14.56
CA LYS A 147 17.88 12.27 -13.17
C LYS A 147 16.56 12.68 -12.52
N LYS A 148 15.74 13.50 -13.20
CA LYS A 148 14.44 13.92 -12.68
C LYS A 148 13.49 12.73 -12.54
N ALA A 149 13.46 11.79 -13.49
CA ALA A 149 12.69 10.57 -13.40
C ALA A 149 13.11 9.72 -12.17
N ALA A 150 14.43 9.57 -11.94
CA ALA A 150 14.95 8.88 -10.76
C ALA A 150 14.59 9.59 -9.44
N GLN A 151 14.60 10.92 -9.41
CA GLN A 151 14.15 11.70 -8.24
C GLN A 151 12.66 11.49 -7.95
N MET A 152 11.79 11.43 -8.98
CA MET A 152 10.37 11.14 -8.79
C MET A 152 10.15 9.71 -8.29
N LEU A 153 10.92 8.74 -8.78
CA LEU A 153 10.90 7.37 -8.27
C LEU A 153 11.29 7.29 -6.78
N LEU A 154 12.29 8.07 -6.37
CA LEU A 154 12.68 8.15 -4.94
C LEU A 154 11.56 8.73 -4.08
N LEU A 155 10.89 9.80 -4.52
CA LEU A 155 9.75 10.37 -3.82
C LEU A 155 8.61 9.36 -3.74
N GLN A 156 8.27 8.71 -4.86
CA GLN A 156 7.28 7.63 -4.92
C GLN A 156 7.57 6.52 -3.90
N SER A 157 8.84 6.09 -3.80
CA SER A 157 9.24 5.02 -2.87
C SER A 157 9.09 5.45 -1.41
N LYS A 158 9.37 6.72 -1.10
CA LYS A 158 9.18 7.29 0.26
C LYS A 158 7.70 7.33 0.64
N ASP A 159 6.85 7.80 -0.26
CA ASP A 159 5.40 7.83 -0.04
C ASP A 159 4.82 6.41 0.06
N TYR A 160 5.30 5.49 -0.77
CA TYR A 160 4.88 4.08 -0.70
C TYR A 160 5.21 3.45 0.66
N LYS A 161 6.40 3.74 1.23
CA LYS A 161 6.74 3.28 2.59
C LYS A 161 5.74 3.81 3.62
N VAL A 162 5.37 5.09 3.54
CA VAL A 162 4.36 5.69 4.44
C VAL A 162 3.00 5.01 4.27
N ALA A 163 2.57 4.75 3.03
CA ALA A 163 1.32 4.05 2.74
C ALA A 163 1.31 2.62 3.32
N VAL A 164 2.42 1.88 3.18
CA VAL A 164 2.58 0.54 3.78
C VAL A 164 2.52 0.62 5.31
N GLN A 165 3.18 1.60 5.92
CA GLN A 165 3.15 1.82 7.37
C GLN A 165 1.73 2.08 7.87
N THR A 166 1.00 3.00 7.24
CA THR A 166 -0.40 3.30 7.58
C THR A 166 -1.28 2.06 7.47
N SER A 167 -1.17 1.34 6.36
CA SER A 167 -1.93 0.10 6.13
C SER A 167 -1.61 -0.97 7.17
N LEU A 168 -0.34 -1.14 7.54
CA LEU A 168 0.10 -2.08 8.56
C LEU A 168 -0.53 -1.77 9.92
N ILE A 169 -0.46 -0.50 10.37
CA ILE A 169 -1.06 -0.04 11.63
C ILE A 169 -2.57 -0.36 11.65
N CYS A 170 -3.29 -0.02 10.58
CA CYS A 170 -4.73 -0.24 10.48
C CYS A 170 -5.09 -1.73 10.41
N ASN A 171 -4.29 -2.56 9.72
CA ASN A 171 -4.50 -4.01 9.65
C ASN A 171 -4.28 -4.68 11.00
N VAL A 172 -3.22 -4.30 11.74
CA VAL A 172 -2.99 -4.78 13.11
C VAL A 172 -4.16 -4.39 14.01
N ALA A 173 -4.63 -3.14 13.96
CA ALA A 173 -5.77 -2.69 14.75
C ALA A 173 -7.06 -3.45 14.39
N ASN A 174 -7.35 -3.66 13.11
CA ASN A 174 -8.52 -4.41 12.65
C ASN A 174 -8.50 -5.87 13.12
N LEU A 175 -7.36 -6.56 13.03
CA LEU A 175 -7.24 -7.94 13.53
C LEU A 175 -7.32 -8.00 15.06
N TYR A 176 -6.75 -7.02 15.77
CA TYR A 176 -6.88 -6.92 17.21
C TYR A 176 -8.34 -6.75 17.65
N TYR A 177 -9.09 -5.82 17.05
CA TYR A 177 -10.52 -5.65 17.36
C TYR A 177 -11.35 -6.86 16.93
N THR A 178 -10.95 -7.56 15.87
CA THR A 178 -11.58 -8.86 15.49
C THR A 178 -11.41 -9.89 16.60
N LEU A 179 -10.22 -9.99 17.22
CA LEU A 179 -10.01 -10.87 18.37
C LEU A 179 -10.88 -10.50 19.55
N LEU A 180 -11.00 -9.21 19.89
CA LEU A 180 -11.85 -8.76 20.98
C LEU A 180 -13.34 -9.07 20.72
N MET A 181 -13.78 -8.91 19.48
CA MET A 181 -15.13 -9.30 19.04
C MET A 181 -15.37 -10.81 19.22
N LEU A 182 -14.44 -11.62 18.76
CA LEU A 182 -14.53 -13.08 18.86
C LEU A 182 -14.51 -13.58 20.31
N ASP A 183 -13.70 -12.96 21.17
CA ASP A 183 -13.69 -13.29 22.60
C ASP A 183 -15.04 -12.96 23.26
N ARG A 184 -15.63 -11.81 22.91
CA ARG A 184 -16.96 -11.48 23.43
C ARG A 184 -18.04 -12.41 22.91
N GLN A 185 -17.99 -12.78 21.62
CA GLN A 185 -18.91 -13.79 21.06
C GLN A 185 -18.71 -15.15 21.74
N LYS A 186 -17.46 -15.54 22.02
CA LYS A 186 -17.17 -16.79 22.75
C LYS A 186 -17.82 -16.80 24.13
N GLN A 187 -17.73 -15.70 24.90
CA GLN A 187 -18.38 -15.58 26.20
C GLN A 187 -19.89 -15.78 26.08
N ILE A 188 -20.55 -15.10 25.14
CA ILE A 188 -21.99 -15.22 24.90
C ILE A 188 -22.39 -16.66 24.57
N VAL A 189 -21.61 -17.32 23.71
CA VAL A 189 -21.88 -18.72 23.33
C VAL A 189 -21.63 -19.68 24.49
N ASP A 190 -20.61 -19.44 25.32
CA ASP A 190 -20.32 -20.25 26.51
C ASP A 190 -21.48 -20.10 27.56
N ASP A 191 -21.99 -18.89 27.77
CA ASP A 191 -23.13 -18.61 28.66
C ASP A 191 -24.41 -19.30 28.13
N MET A 192 -24.67 -19.19 26.82
CA MET A 192 -25.82 -19.82 26.19
C MET A 192 -25.70 -21.36 26.20
N SER A 193 -24.48 -21.89 26.08
CA SER A 193 -24.23 -23.32 26.21
C SER A 193 -24.63 -23.85 27.61
N GLY A 194 -24.30 -23.10 28.66
CA GLY A 194 -24.77 -23.41 30.01
C GLY A 194 -26.30 -23.40 30.12
N LEU A 195 -26.93 -22.38 29.54
CA LEU A 195 -28.39 -22.22 29.58
C LEU A 195 -29.13 -23.34 28.80
N THR A 196 -28.67 -23.66 27.60
CA THR A 196 -29.24 -24.73 26.77
C THR A 196 -29.02 -26.12 27.37
N LYS A 197 -27.85 -26.33 28.03
CA LYS A 197 -27.59 -27.55 28.78
C LYS A 197 -28.56 -27.75 29.95
N ASN A 198 -28.80 -26.72 30.73
CA ASN A 198 -29.75 -26.73 31.85
C ASN A 198 -31.17 -27.03 31.34
N THR A 199 -31.56 -26.47 30.18
CA THR A 199 -32.83 -26.74 29.53
C THR A 199 -32.93 -28.21 29.13
N TRP A 200 -31.90 -28.79 28.52
CA TRP A 200 -31.86 -30.21 28.14
C TRP A 200 -31.92 -31.12 29.36
N ASP A 201 -31.16 -30.87 30.43
CA ASP A 201 -31.17 -31.66 31.65
C ASP A 201 -32.55 -31.62 32.33
N MET A 202 -33.21 -30.45 32.34
CA MET A 202 -34.58 -30.28 32.85
C MET A 202 -35.58 -31.13 32.02
N MET A 203 -35.42 -31.15 30.66
CA MET A 203 -36.28 -31.96 29.79
C MET A 203 -36.11 -33.46 30.05
N LYS A 204 -34.91 -33.94 30.30
CA LYS A 204 -34.63 -35.34 30.67
C LYS A 204 -35.36 -35.71 31.95
N LEU A 205 -35.21 -34.86 32.98
CA LEU A 205 -35.88 -35.09 34.25
C LEU A 205 -37.41 -35.12 34.13
N GLN A 206 -37.99 -34.21 33.35
CA GLN A 206 -39.43 -34.21 33.13
C GLN A 206 -39.89 -35.42 32.32
N MET A 207 -39.09 -35.96 31.41
CA MET A 207 -39.42 -37.21 30.68
C MET A 207 -39.41 -38.40 31.64
N GLU A 208 -38.49 -38.48 32.59
CA GLU A 208 -38.44 -39.53 33.61
C GLU A 208 -39.73 -39.52 34.49
N TYR A 209 -40.27 -38.33 34.76
CA TYR A 209 -41.55 -38.20 35.46
C TYR A 209 -42.80 -38.28 34.58
N GLY A 210 -42.63 -38.68 33.26
CA GLY A 210 -43.72 -38.80 32.33
C GLY A 210 -44.37 -37.47 31.87
N ARG A 211 -43.74 -36.31 32.17
CA ARG A 211 -44.26 -34.97 31.87
C ARG A 211 -43.74 -34.39 30.55
N ALA A 212 -42.69 -34.95 29.93
CA ALA A 212 -42.15 -34.55 28.63
C ALA A 212 -42.08 -35.75 27.68
N ARG A 213 -42.13 -35.47 26.37
CA ARG A 213 -41.98 -36.48 25.31
C ARG A 213 -40.47 -36.60 24.93
N SER A 214 -40.08 -37.78 24.44
CA SER A 214 -38.71 -38.01 23.95
C SER A 214 -38.31 -37.04 22.85
N THR A 215 -39.25 -36.61 21.98
CA THR A 215 -39.01 -35.60 20.96
C THR A 215 -38.59 -34.24 21.52
N SER A 216 -39.13 -33.86 22.70
CA SER A 216 -38.76 -32.63 23.40
C SER A 216 -37.33 -32.67 23.90
N VAL A 217 -36.91 -33.80 24.48
CA VAL A 217 -35.53 -34.04 24.94
C VAL A 217 -34.56 -33.99 23.79
N GLN A 218 -34.88 -34.66 22.66
CA GLN A 218 -34.07 -34.68 21.45
C GLN A 218 -33.93 -33.28 20.83
N SER A 219 -34.97 -32.45 20.84
CA SER A 219 -34.89 -31.07 20.36
C SER A 219 -34.00 -30.19 21.25
N ALA A 220 -34.10 -30.33 22.58
CA ALA A 220 -33.24 -29.63 23.51
C ALA A 220 -31.77 -30.07 23.39
N GLU A 221 -31.52 -31.36 23.19
CA GLU A 221 -30.20 -31.92 22.91
C GLU A 221 -29.59 -31.36 21.63
N ALA A 222 -30.37 -31.34 20.55
CA ALA A 222 -29.96 -30.79 19.26
C ALA A 222 -29.63 -29.28 19.37
N ALA A 223 -30.43 -28.51 20.12
CA ALA A 223 -30.16 -27.10 20.40
C ALA A 223 -28.83 -26.89 21.16
N TYR A 224 -28.58 -27.71 22.20
CA TYR A 224 -27.29 -27.67 22.92
C TYR A 224 -26.09 -27.96 22.00
N TYR A 225 -26.15 -29.02 21.18
CA TYR A 225 -25.06 -29.32 20.24
C TYR A 225 -24.89 -28.25 19.15
N SER A 226 -25.95 -27.58 18.75
CA SER A 226 -25.88 -26.45 17.82
C SER A 226 -25.05 -25.28 18.40
N VAL A 227 -25.28 -24.97 19.68
CA VAL A 227 -24.50 -23.93 20.40
C VAL A 227 -23.02 -24.36 20.57
N GLN A 228 -22.78 -25.65 20.90
CA GLN A 228 -21.41 -26.19 20.99
C GLN A 228 -20.66 -26.09 19.65
N THR A 229 -21.33 -26.34 18.54
CA THR A 229 -20.76 -26.20 17.19
C THR A 229 -20.35 -24.76 16.92
N GLN A 230 -21.18 -23.78 17.26
CA GLN A 230 -20.85 -22.35 17.15
C GLN A 230 -19.62 -21.99 18.00
N GLY A 231 -19.52 -22.52 19.23
CA GLY A 231 -18.36 -22.35 20.08
C GLY A 231 -17.06 -22.92 19.49
N ALA A 232 -17.16 -24.08 18.80
CA ALA A 232 -16.01 -24.67 18.10
C ALA A 232 -15.55 -23.77 16.93
N ASP A 233 -16.50 -23.23 16.16
CA ASP A 233 -16.19 -22.32 15.05
C ASP A 233 -15.52 -21.02 15.54
N ILE A 234 -16.00 -20.43 16.64
CA ILE A 234 -15.39 -19.23 17.20
C ILE A 234 -13.97 -19.52 17.69
N ARG A 235 -13.72 -20.65 18.35
CA ARG A 235 -12.35 -21.04 18.76
C ARG A 235 -11.40 -21.19 17.57
N ARG A 236 -11.88 -21.74 16.45
CA ARG A 236 -11.11 -21.83 15.20
C ARG A 236 -10.81 -20.44 14.67
N GLN A 237 -11.81 -19.55 14.58
CA GLN A 237 -11.63 -18.17 14.10
C GLN A 237 -10.65 -17.35 14.96
N ILE A 238 -10.70 -17.51 16.29
CA ILE A 238 -9.71 -16.89 17.20
C ILE A 238 -8.30 -17.34 16.82
N ARG A 239 -8.09 -18.65 16.65
CA ARG A 239 -6.76 -19.18 16.30
C ARG A 239 -6.28 -18.69 14.93
N GLU A 240 -7.15 -18.67 13.94
CA GLU A 240 -6.84 -18.16 12.60
C GLU A 240 -6.46 -16.68 12.64
N THR A 241 -7.18 -15.88 13.43
CA THR A 241 -6.92 -14.43 13.58
C THR A 241 -5.61 -14.18 14.35
N GLU A 242 -5.32 -14.97 15.40
CA GLU A 242 -4.03 -14.92 16.11
C GLU A 242 -2.86 -15.25 15.18
N ASN A 243 -3.02 -16.26 14.33
CA ASN A 243 -2.01 -16.62 13.33
C ASN A 243 -1.80 -15.50 12.28
N ALA A 244 -2.89 -14.91 11.80
CA ALA A 244 -2.82 -13.78 10.86
C ALA A 244 -2.13 -12.56 11.49
N LEU A 245 -2.43 -12.27 12.75
CA LEU A 245 -1.78 -11.17 13.46
C LEU A 245 -0.29 -11.47 13.71
N SER A 246 0.06 -12.70 14.12
CA SER A 246 1.46 -13.13 14.28
C SER A 246 2.26 -12.96 12.97
N LEU A 247 1.64 -13.26 11.82
CA LEU A 247 2.27 -13.04 10.51
C LEU A 247 2.58 -11.56 10.25
N LEU A 248 1.64 -10.65 10.58
CA LEU A 248 1.90 -9.20 10.47
C LEU A 248 3.00 -8.72 11.41
N LEU A 249 3.15 -9.37 12.56
CA LEU A 249 4.23 -9.09 13.50
C LEU A 249 5.59 -9.63 13.03
N GLY A 250 5.65 -10.42 11.96
CA GLY A 250 6.86 -11.11 11.52
C GLY A 250 7.32 -12.20 12.50
N GLU A 251 6.40 -12.82 13.24
CA GLU A 251 6.66 -13.76 14.31
C GLU A 251 5.98 -15.11 14.08
N PRO A 252 6.47 -16.20 14.70
CA PRO A 252 5.79 -17.49 14.69
C PRO A 252 4.38 -17.39 15.29
N ALA A 253 3.46 -18.23 14.82
CA ALA A 253 2.09 -18.29 15.31
C ALA A 253 2.04 -18.52 16.84
N GLN A 254 1.37 -17.62 17.56
CA GLN A 254 1.29 -17.60 19.02
C GLN A 254 -0.03 -17.03 19.53
N GLY A 255 -0.33 -17.24 20.81
CA GLY A 255 -1.45 -16.56 21.48
C GLY A 255 -1.15 -15.07 21.68
N ILE A 256 -2.14 -14.23 21.45
CA ILE A 256 -2.02 -12.78 21.53
C ILE A 256 -2.66 -12.27 22.83
N ALA A 257 -1.86 -11.59 23.65
CA ALA A 257 -2.36 -10.90 24.85
C ALA A 257 -3.24 -9.71 24.42
N ARG A 258 -4.41 -9.58 25.04
CA ARG A 258 -5.42 -8.58 24.68
C ARG A 258 -6.35 -8.18 25.82
N GLY A 259 -6.97 -7.02 25.69
CA GLY A 259 -7.98 -6.50 26.60
C GLY A 259 -9.39 -7.05 26.32
N SER A 260 -10.41 -6.25 26.60
CA SER A 260 -11.81 -6.59 26.32
C SER A 260 -12.42 -5.54 25.37
N LEU A 261 -13.44 -5.98 24.59
CA LEU A 261 -14.15 -5.10 23.66
C LEU A 261 -14.88 -3.96 24.40
N ALA A 262 -15.42 -4.22 25.57
CA ALA A 262 -16.16 -3.24 26.36
C ALA A 262 -15.31 -2.05 26.85
N ASN A 263 -14.01 -2.23 26.96
CA ASN A 263 -13.07 -1.19 27.43
C ASN A 263 -12.47 -0.37 26.27
N GLN A 264 -12.86 -0.64 25.03
CA GLN A 264 -12.34 0.07 23.87
C GLN A 264 -13.09 1.37 23.66
N SER A 265 -12.34 2.46 23.57
CA SER A 265 -12.86 3.77 23.16
C SER A 265 -11.93 4.38 22.12
N LEU A 266 -12.47 4.76 20.97
CA LEU A 266 -11.76 5.50 19.94
C LEU A 266 -12.29 6.94 19.88
N PRO A 267 -11.45 7.93 19.54
CA PRO A 267 -11.91 9.30 19.33
C PRO A 267 -13.02 9.33 18.28
N ALA A 268 -14.16 9.94 18.62
CA ALA A 268 -15.33 10.00 17.75
C ALA A 268 -15.61 11.41 17.19
N ASN A 269 -14.68 12.35 17.37
CA ASN A 269 -14.85 13.74 16.96
C ASN A 269 -14.39 13.97 15.51
N PHE A 270 -15.06 13.32 14.54
CA PHE A 270 -14.85 13.57 13.10
C PHE A 270 -16.03 14.29 12.44
N ALA A 271 -16.81 15.04 13.21
CA ALA A 271 -17.99 15.78 12.73
C ALA A 271 -17.65 17.02 11.90
N GLY A 272 -16.37 17.34 11.68
CA GLY A 272 -15.94 18.41 10.78
C GLY A 272 -15.79 17.86 9.36
N GLY A 273 -16.31 18.58 8.38
CA GLY A 273 -16.29 18.21 6.95
C GLY A 273 -14.90 17.84 6.46
N ILE A 274 -14.82 16.75 5.71
CA ILE A 274 -13.58 16.25 5.13
C ILE A 274 -13.30 17.01 3.85
N GLY A 275 -12.34 17.95 3.91
CA GLY A 275 -11.90 18.70 2.73
C GLY A 275 -11.24 17.79 1.71
N VAL A 276 -11.65 17.87 0.46
CA VAL A 276 -11.08 17.09 -0.67
C VAL A 276 -9.56 17.27 -0.80
N GLN A 277 -9.03 18.40 -0.30
CA GLN A 277 -7.59 18.67 -0.25
C GLN A 277 -6.80 17.66 0.62
N LEU A 278 -7.44 17.07 1.65
CA LEU A 278 -6.82 16.05 2.48
C LEU A 278 -6.54 14.75 1.70
N LEU A 279 -7.39 14.42 0.74
CA LEU A 279 -7.20 13.22 -0.08
C LEU A 279 -5.96 13.31 -0.96
N SER A 280 -5.54 14.51 -1.35
CA SER A 280 -4.30 14.71 -2.10
C SER A 280 -3.03 14.56 -1.24
N ASN A 281 -3.16 14.62 0.08
CA ASN A 281 -2.04 14.46 1.02
C ASN A 281 -1.83 12.99 1.46
N ARG A 282 -2.70 12.09 1.04
CA ARG A 282 -2.51 10.65 1.28
C ARG A 282 -1.25 10.16 0.57
N ALA A 283 -0.46 9.39 1.28
CA ALA A 283 0.81 8.88 0.77
C ALA A 283 0.64 8.00 -0.47
N ASP A 284 -0.42 7.19 -0.56
CA ASP A 284 -0.71 6.35 -1.73
C ASP A 284 -1.13 7.18 -2.97
N VAL A 285 -1.90 8.25 -2.77
CA VAL A 285 -2.30 9.17 -3.84
C VAL A 285 -1.08 9.97 -4.32
N HIS A 286 -0.24 10.46 -3.40
CA HIS A 286 0.98 11.19 -3.74
C HIS A 286 2.02 10.28 -4.41
N ALA A 287 2.15 9.02 -4.00
CA ALA A 287 2.98 8.03 -4.68
C ALA A 287 2.55 7.83 -6.15
N ASN A 288 1.24 7.75 -6.42
CA ASN A 288 0.71 7.65 -7.79
C ASN A 288 0.95 8.94 -8.60
N GLU A 289 0.92 10.11 -7.97
CA GLU A 289 1.30 11.37 -8.62
C GLU A 289 2.78 11.41 -8.98
N MET A 290 3.67 10.93 -8.08
CA MET A 290 5.10 10.84 -8.36
C MET A 290 5.40 9.84 -9.49
N ALA A 291 4.64 8.74 -9.59
CA ALA A 291 4.69 7.83 -10.75
C ALA A 291 4.28 8.52 -12.06
N LEU A 292 3.24 9.36 -12.02
CA LEU A 292 2.84 10.18 -13.17
C LEU A 292 3.93 11.17 -13.57
N ALA A 293 4.53 11.86 -12.60
CA ALA A 293 5.63 12.79 -12.83
C ALA A 293 6.87 12.07 -13.41
N GLN A 294 7.17 10.85 -12.96
CA GLN A 294 8.21 10.02 -13.54
C GLN A 294 7.93 9.72 -15.02
N CYS A 295 6.70 9.32 -15.35
CA CYS A 295 6.30 9.07 -16.74
C CYS A 295 6.41 10.32 -17.64
N PHE A 296 6.12 11.51 -17.08
CA PHE A 296 6.33 12.78 -17.77
C PHE A 296 7.81 12.98 -18.17
N TYR A 297 8.74 12.75 -17.25
CA TYR A 297 10.17 12.86 -17.55
C TYR A 297 10.65 11.75 -18.49
N ASN A 298 10.05 10.56 -18.47
CA ASN A 298 10.31 9.50 -19.44
C ASN A 298 9.89 9.88 -20.87
N ILE A 299 8.80 10.65 -21.05
CA ILE A 299 8.43 11.22 -22.35
C ILE A 299 9.54 12.19 -22.84
N GLN A 300 10.01 13.07 -21.95
CA GLN A 300 11.10 14.00 -22.32
C GLN A 300 12.37 13.25 -22.71
N GLN A 301 12.73 12.19 -21.96
CA GLN A 301 13.84 11.32 -22.32
C GLN A 301 13.63 10.63 -23.68
N ALA A 302 12.42 10.15 -23.96
CA ALA A 302 12.11 9.54 -25.26
C ALA A 302 12.20 10.56 -26.42
N ARG A 303 11.75 11.80 -26.19
CA ARG A 303 11.89 12.91 -27.16
C ARG A 303 13.33 13.30 -27.39
N SER A 304 14.17 13.33 -26.35
CA SER A 304 15.59 13.67 -26.50
C SER A 304 16.35 12.70 -27.39
N ARG A 305 15.91 11.46 -27.54
CA ARG A 305 16.52 10.45 -28.41
C ARG A 305 16.37 10.76 -29.94
N PHE A 306 15.52 11.71 -30.31
CA PHE A 306 15.40 12.18 -31.68
C PHE A 306 16.45 13.22 -32.05
N TYR A 307 17.24 13.72 -31.09
CA TYR A 307 18.24 14.75 -31.27
C TYR A 307 19.66 14.16 -31.28
N PRO A 308 20.64 14.89 -31.83
CA PRO A 308 22.03 14.44 -31.85
C PRO A 308 22.59 14.19 -30.46
N ALA A 309 23.33 13.10 -30.26
CA ALA A 309 24.09 12.84 -29.07
C ALA A 309 25.56 13.21 -29.29
N LEU A 310 26.13 14.00 -28.36
CA LEU A 310 27.55 14.35 -28.37
C LEU A 310 28.26 13.49 -27.33
N ASN A 311 29.20 12.67 -27.79
CA ASN A 311 30.10 11.90 -26.94
C ASN A 311 31.53 12.38 -27.15
N ILE A 312 32.31 12.54 -26.10
CA ILE A 312 33.73 12.89 -26.10
C ILE A 312 34.50 11.74 -25.47
N SER A 313 35.41 11.13 -26.25
CA SER A 313 36.14 9.94 -25.86
C SER A 313 37.66 10.15 -25.92
N PRO A 314 38.30 10.71 -24.88
CA PRO A 314 39.77 10.73 -24.77
C PRO A 314 40.30 9.33 -24.46
N THR A 315 41.41 8.94 -25.12
CA THR A 315 42.10 7.67 -24.91
C THR A 315 43.59 7.92 -24.84
N GLY A 316 44.23 7.43 -23.75
CA GLY A 316 45.66 7.31 -23.64
C GLY A 316 46.02 5.82 -23.66
N ALA A 317 46.88 5.40 -24.57
CA ALA A 317 47.27 4.01 -24.68
C ALA A 317 48.78 3.84 -24.81
N TRP A 318 49.31 2.86 -24.12
CA TRP A 318 50.64 2.32 -24.39
C TRP A 318 50.52 1.12 -25.33
N THR A 319 51.16 1.23 -26.51
CA THR A 319 50.99 0.19 -27.54
C THR A 319 52.30 -0.06 -28.29
N ASN A 320 52.57 -1.30 -28.69
CA ASN A 320 53.67 -1.61 -29.60
C ASN A 320 53.24 -1.58 -31.08
N SER A 321 51.97 -1.26 -31.39
CA SER A 321 51.42 -1.11 -32.74
C SER A 321 52.10 -1.97 -33.81
N ASN A 322 51.41 -2.85 -34.47
CA ASN A 322 51.93 -3.77 -35.48
C ASN A 322 53.14 -4.63 -35.06
N GLY A 323 53.34 -4.87 -33.79
CA GLY A 323 54.14 -5.96 -33.26
C GLY A 323 55.67 -5.79 -33.28
N MET A 324 56.19 -4.65 -33.69
CA MET A 324 57.60 -4.61 -34.06
C MET A 324 58.49 -3.74 -33.11
N VAL A 325 57.92 -2.99 -32.23
CA VAL A 325 58.71 -2.09 -31.35
C VAL A 325 58.46 -2.37 -29.89
N ASN A 326 59.50 -2.83 -29.20
CA ASN A 326 59.48 -3.00 -27.73
C ASN A 326 60.66 -2.23 -27.10
N PRO A 327 60.44 -1.32 -26.14
CA PRO A 327 59.20 -0.91 -25.56
C PRO A 327 58.28 -0.10 -26.51
N GLY A 328 56.96 -0.25 -26.38
CA GLY A 328 55.93 0.45 -27.15
C GLY A 328 55.94 1.98 -26.92
N LYS A 329 55.03 2.68 -27.54
CA LYS A 329 54.88 4.14 -27.50
C LYS A 329 53.58 4.56 -26.86
N LEU A 330 53.57 5.74 -26.24
CA LEU A 330 52.35 6.37 -25.73
C LEU A 330 51.58 7.00 -26.90
N LEU A 331 50.32 6.59 -27.07
CA LEU A 331 49.36 7.19 -27.99
C LEU A 331 48.33 7.99 -27.16
N LEU A 332 48.16 9.25 -27.52
CA LEU A 332 47.09 10.10 -26.96
C LEU A 332 46.12 10.47 -28.09
N SER A 333 44.84 10.25 -27.87
CA SER A 333 43.80 10.56 -28.83
C SER A 333 42.59 11.15 -28.13
N VAL A 334 41.93 12.12 -28.74
CA VAL A 334 40.65 12.65 -28.27
C VAL A 334 39.68 12.63 -29.46
N VAL A 335 38.61 11.92 -29.32
CA VAL A 335 37.59 11.79 -30.38
C VAL A 335 36.29 12.42 -29.85
N GLY A 336 35.79 13.43 -30.57
CA GLY A 336 34.44 13.95 -30.41
C GLY A 336 33.52 13.34 -31.47
N SER A 337 32.45 12.68 -31.09
CA SER A 337 31.47 12.12 -32.02
C SER A 337 30.09 12.74 -31.79
N LEU A 338 29.49 13.25 -32.89
CA LEU A 338 28.11 13.73 -32.90
C LEU A 338 27.28 12.73 -33.71
N THR A 339 26.42 11.97 -33.00
CA THR A 339 25.62 10.91 -33.64
C THR A 339 24.16 11.34 -33.70
N GLN A 340 23.61 11.43 -34.94
CA GLN A 340 22.19 11.71 -35.20
C GLN A 340 21.53 10.47 -35.78
N PRO A 341 20.54 9.86 -35.15
CA PRO A 341 19.78 8.77 -35.74
C PRO A 341 18.86 9.32 -36.85
N ILE A 342 19.07 8.87 -38.11
CA ILE A 342 18.25 9.28 -39.25
C ILE A 342 17.14 8.27 -39.50
N PHE A 343 17.44 6.98 -39.45
CA PHE A 343 16.48 5.91 -39.68
C PHE A 343 16.72 4.72 -38.72
N MET A 344 15.79 4.54 -37.74
CA MET A 344 15.86 3.50 -36.70
C MET A 344 14.69 2.52 -36.83
N ARG A 345 14.24 2.23 -38.05
CA ARG A 345 13.15 1.26 -38.32
C ARG A 345 11.90 1.48 -37.45
N GLY A 346 11.54 2.72 -37.14
CA GLY A 346 10.39 3.08 -36.34
C GLY A 346 10.59 3.00 -34.79
N GLN A 347 11.74 2.50 -34.30
CA GLN A 347 11.98 2.30 -32.85
C GLN A 347 11.81 3.60 -32.02
N LEU A 348 12.30 4.74 -32.53
CA LEU A 348 12.18 6.02 -31.83
C LEU A 348 10.71 6.46 -31.72
N LYS A 349 9.94 6.33 -32.81
CA LYS A 349 8.51 6.68 -32.80
C LYS A 349 7.73 5.75 -31.90
N ALA A 350 7.99 4.43 -31.96
CA ALA A 350 7.37 3.46 -31.08
C ALA A 350 7.72 3.72 -29.59
N GLY A 351 9.00 4.01 -29.29
CA GLY A 351 9.45 4.33 -27.93
C GLY A 351 8.78 5.57 -27.35
N LEU A 352 8.62 6.64 -28.16
CA LEU A 352 7.90 7.83 -27.75
C LEU A 352 6.41 7.51 -27.51
N ARG A 353 5.77 6.79 -28.42
CA ARG A 353 4.35 6.41 -28.26
C ARG A 353 4.11 5.58 -27.00
N VAL A 354 4.99 4.60 -26.74
CA VAL A 354 4.92 3.80 -25.51
C VAL A 354 5.06 4.68 -24.27
N ALA A 355 5.97 5.67 -24.27
CA ALA A 355 6.13 6.59 -23.15
C ALA A 355 4.87 7.47 -22.95
N GLU A 356 4.27 7.97 -24.03
CA GLU A 356 3.01 8.74 -23.97
C GLU A 356 1.84 7.91 -23.46
N ASP A 357 1.71 6.66 -23.88
CA ASP A 357 0.62 5.79 -23.43
C ASP A 357 0.83 5.35 -21.95
N LYS A 358 2.08 5.14 -21.50
CA LYS A 358 2.39 4.93 -20.07
C LYS A 358 2.03 6.16 -19.22
N TYR A 359 2.26 7.36 -19.70
CA TYR A 359 1.82 8.59 -19.01
C TYR A 359 0.30 8.64 -18.87
N LYS A 360 -0.46 8.30 -19.91
CA LYS A 360 -1.93 8.23 -19.85
C LYS A 360 -2.42 7.18 -18.86
N GLN A 361 -1.76 6.01 -18.82
CA GLN A 361 -2.06 4.97 -17.83
C GLN A 361 -1.81 5.48 -16.40
N ALA A 362 -0.65 6.10 -16.14
CA ALA A 362 -0.31 6.66 -14.85
C ALA A 362 -1.28 7.78 -14.44
N TYR A 363 -1.71 8.64 -15.38
CA TYR A 363 -2.71 9.66 -15.14
C TYR A 363 -4.06 9.07 -14.71
N ASN A 364 -4.55 8.05 -15.43
CA ASN A 364 -5.78 7.36 -15.05
C ASN A 364 -5.66 6.66 -13.68
N THR A 365 -4.50 6.06 -13.38
CA THR A 365 -4.24 5.43 -12.08
C THR A 365 -4.29 6.47 -10.96
N TRP A 366 -3.64 7.61 -11.15
CA TRP A 366 -3.67 8.70 -10.18
C TRP A 366 -5.09 9.26 -9.96
N GLN A 367 -5.84 9.55 -11.03
CA GLN A 367 -7.25 9.98 -10.91
C GLN A 367 -8.10 8.95 -10.16
N ASN A 368 -7.96 7.67 -10.50
CA ASN A 368 -8.71 6.60 -9.83
C ASN A 368 -8.33 6.47 -8.35
N SER A 369 -7.07 6.73 -7.98
CA SER A 369 -6.66 6.72 -6.56
C SER A 369 -7.35 7.81 -5.74
N ILE A 370 -7.57 9.00 -6.32
CA ILE A 370 -8.32 10.09 -5.69
C ILE A 370 -9.79 9.71 -5.50
N LEU A 371 -10.42 9.15 -6.54
CA LEU A 371 -11.83 8.70 -6.47
C LEU A 371 -12.00 7.59 -5.42
N LYS A 372 -11.07 6.63 -5.38
CA LYS A 372 -11.04 5.55 -4.40
C LYS A 372 -10.92 6.10 -2.98
N ALA A 373 -10.03 7.06 -2.76
CA ALA A 373 -9.86 7.71 -1.47
C ALA A 373 -11.15 8.38 -0.97
N GLY A 374 -11.87 9.10 -1.84
CA GLY A 374 -13.17 9.70 -1.50
C GLY A 374 -14.25 8.67 -1.19
N SER A 375 -14.28 7.58 -1.95
CA SER A 375 -15.21 6.47 -1.70
C SER A 375 -14.93 5.77 -0.37
N GLU A 376 -13.66 5.55 -0.01
CA GLU A 376 -13.26 4.95 1.27
C GLU A 376 -13.71 5.80 2.46
N VAL A 377 -13.56 7.12 2.38
CA VAL A 377 -14.03 8.05 3.40
C VAL A 377 -15.56 7.99 3.55
N SER A 378 -16.29 8.11 2.42
CA SER A 378 -17.75 8.04 2.44
C SER A 378 -18.26 6.73 3.01
N ASN A 379 -17.67 5.60 2.60
CA ASN A 379 -18.04 4.28 3.10
C ASN A 379 -17.77 4.13 4.61
N ALA A 380 -16.65 4.64 5.12
CA ALA A 380 -16.32 4.58 6.53
C ALA A 380 -17.30 5.39 7.37
N LEU A 381 -17.69 6.58 6.94
CA LEU A 381 -18.66 7.44 7.63
C LEU A 381 -20.05 6.81 7.65
N VAL A 382 -20.54 6.31 6.52
CA VAL A 382 -21.85 5.63 6.44
C VAL A 382 -21.87 4.39 7.31
N ALA A 383 -20.79 3.58 7.29
CA ALA A 383 -20.69 2.39 8.13
C ALA A 383 -20.70 2.74 9.63
N TYR A 384 -19.99 3.79 10.04
CA TYR A 384 -19.98 4.26 11.42
C TYR A 384 -21.38 4.70 11.90
N ASN A 385 -22.06 5.54 11.12
CA ASN A 385 -23.39 6.04 11.45
C ASN A 385 -24.42 4.91 11.51
N SER A 386 -24.43 4.03 10.52
CA SER A 386 -25.32 2.87 10.45
C SER A 386 -25.09 1.90 11.61
N ALA A 387 -23.82 1.62 11.97
CA ALA A 387 -23.49 0.76 13.11
C ALA A 387 -23.97 1.37 14.43
N GLY A 388 -23.83 2.68 14.62
CA GLY A 388 -24.31 3.39 15.81
C GLY A 388 -25.85 3.40 15.94
N GLU A 389 -26.58 3.49 14.83
CA GLU A 389 -28.05 3.36 14.82
C GLU A 389 -28.49 1.94 15.15
N LYS A 390 -27.90 0.95 14.50
CA LYS A 390 -28.19 -0.48 14.75
C LYS A 390 -27.88 -0.91 16.19
N GLU A 391 -26.76 -0.45 16.75
CA GLU A 391 -26.37 -0.76 18.13
C GLU A 391 -27.47 -0.36 19.12
N LYS A 392 -28.08 0.81 18.95
CA LYS A 392 -29.18 1.30 19.81
C LYS A 392 -30.43 0.42 19.66
N LEU A 393 -30.83 0.07 18.42
CA LEU A 393 -31.99 -0.77 18.18
C LEU A 393 -31.80 -2.20 18.69
N GLN A 394 -30.60 -2.74 18.50
CA GLN A 394 -30.25 -4.10 18.99
C GLN A 394 -30.21 -4.16 20.51
N GLN A 395 -29.76 -3.08 21.19
CA GLN A 395 -29.84 -3.05 22.66
C GLN A 395 -31.28 -3.16 23.14
N GLN A 396 -32.23 -2.41 22.55
CA GLN A 396 -33.63 -2.50 22.87
C GLN A 396 -34.20 -3.91 22.58
N GLN A 397 -33.80 -4.51 21.45
CA GLN A 397 -34.19 -5.87 21.09
C GLN A 397 -33.70 -6.89 22.12
N ILE A 398 -32.44 -6.79 22.56
CA ILE A 398 -31.84 -7.69 23.54
C ILE A 398 -32.55 -7.59 24.89
N ASP A 399 -32.88 -6.37 25.34
CA ASP A 399 -33.56 -6.16 26.62
C ASP A 399 -34.95 -6.84 26.63
N VAL A 400 -35.69 -6.73 25.51
CA VAL A 400 -36.97 -7.43 25.35
C VAL A 400 -36.79 -8.96 25.25
N LEU A 401 -35.77 -9.43 24.53
CA LEU A 401 -35.50 -10.87 24.40
C LEU A 401 -35.04 -11.50 25.70
N LYS A 402 -34.29 -10.80 26.55
CA LYS A 402 -33.93 -11.27 27.91
C LYS A 402 -35.16 -11.49 28.77
N GLN A 403 -36.08 -10.53 28.76
CA GLN A 403 -37.35 -10.68 29.47
C GLN A 403 -38.19 -11.83 28.89
N ASN A 404 -38.21 -11.99 27.58
CA ASN A 404 -38.91 -13.08 26.89
C ASN A 404 -38.35 -14.45 27.30
N VAL A 405 -37.02 -14.62 27.36
CA VAL A 405 -36.40 -15.87 27.83
C VAL A 405 -36.77 -16.16 29.29
N GLU A 406 -36.69 -15.15 30.18
CA GLU A 406 -37.07 -15.32 31.56
C GLU A 406 -38.55 -15.68 31.75
N HIS A 407 -39.45 -14.96 31.09
CA HIS A 407 -40.90 -15.24 31.15
C HIS A 407 -41.28 -16.60 30.58
N THR A 408 -40.71 -16.99 29.40
CA THR A 408 -41.01 -18.31 28.82
C THR A 408 -40.50 -19.46 29.67
N GLN A 409 -39.35 -19.29 30.36
CA GLN A 409 -38.83 -20.27 31.30
C GLN A 409 -39.77 -20.42 32.54
N MET A 410 -40.26 -19.29 33.11
CA MET A 410 -41.20 -19.30 34.20
C MET A 410 -42.54 -19.94 33.84
N LEU A 411 -43.13 -19.59 32.66
CA LEU A 411 -44.37 -20.14 32.14
C LEU A 411 -44.21 -21.62 31.85
N TYR A 412 -43.05 -22.03 31.34
CA TYR A 412 -42.79 -23.44 31.09
C TYR A 412 -42.75 -24.25 32.41
N ALA A 413 -42.10 -23.71 33.46
CA ALA A 413 -42.06 -24.33 34.79
C ALA A 413 -43.49 -24.50 35.37
N GLN A 414 -44.45 -23.62 35.04
CA GLN A 414 -45.84 -23.64 35.44
C GLN A 414 -46.75 -24.47 34.49
N SER A 415 -46.15 -25.14 33.48
CA SER A 415 -46.90 -25.92 32.46
C SER A 415 -47.82 -25.05 31.56
N SER A 416 -47.58 -23.74 31.48
CA SER A 416 -48.38 -22.77 30.73
C SER A 416 -47.72 -22.35 29.40
N SER A 417 -46.52 -22.87 29.07
CA SER A 417 -45.79 -22.66 27.81
C SER A 417 -45.21 -23.97 27.31
N THR A 418 -44.80 -24.00 26.02
CA THR A 418 -44.14 -25.12 25.40
C THR A 418 -42.61 -25.02 25.48
N TYR A 419 -41.94 -26.18 25.50
CA TYR A 419 -40.47 -26.19 25.47
C TYR A 419 -39.91 -25.52 24.19
N LEU A 420 -40.67 -25.56 23.08
CA LEU A 420 -40.27 -24.95 21.81
C LEU A 420 -40.16 -23.43 21.93
N GLU A 421 -41.05 -22.79 22.72
CA GLU A 421 -41.00 -21.36 22.99
C GLU A 421 -39.73 -20.98 23.75
N VAL A 422 -39.35 -21.80 24.73
CA VAL A 422 -38.08 -21.56 25.48
C VAL A 422 -36.87 -21.66 24.56
N ILE A 423 -36.75 -22.71 23.75
CA ILE A 423 -35.64 -22.90 22.83
C ILE A 423 -35.59 -21.77 21.81
N THR A 424 -36.75 -21.38 21.25
CA THR A 424 -36.83 -20.28 20.26
C THR A 424 -36.42 -18.93 20.88
N ALA A 425 -36.86 -18.63 22.12
CA ALA A 425 -36.50 -17.43 22.81
C ALA A 425 -34.96 -17.38 23.07
N GLN A 426 -34.38 -18.48 23.56
CA GLN A 426 -32.94 -18.62 23.76
C GLN A 426 -32.13 -18.41 22.47
N GLN A 427 -32.56 -19.06 21.36
CA GLN A 427 -31.87 -18.90 20.08
C GLN A 427 -31.98 -17.47 19.53
N SER A 428 -33.14 -16.83 19.71
CA SER A 428 -33.33 -15.42 19.30
C SER A 428 -32.44 -14.48 20.09
N LEU A 429 -32.32 -14.67 21.41
CA LEU A 429 -31.42 -13.90 22.25
C LEU A 429 -29.95 -14.07 21.85
N LEU A 430 -29.50 -15.32 21.66
CA LEU A 430 -28.15 -15.63 21.22
C LEU A 430 -27.79 -14.89 19.91
N ASN A 431 -28.68 -14.96 18.92
CA ASN A 431 -28.47 -14.33 17.62
C ASN A 431 -28.42 -12.79 17.74
N ALA A 432 -29.27 -12.20 18.58
CA ALA A 432 -29.30 -10.75 18.82
C ALA A 432 -28.02 -10.26 19.52
N GLU A 433 -27.56 -10.97 20.55
CA GLU A 433 -26.33 -10.62 21.27
C GLU A 433 -25.07 -10.75 20.39
N ILE A 434 -24.96 -11.83 19.61
CA ILE A 434 -23.87 -11.99 18.63
C ILE A 434 -23.90 -10.86 17.59
N SER A 435 -25.08 -10.48 17.11
CA SER A 435 -25.24 -9.40 16.13
C SER A 435 -24.85 -8.05 16.70
N GLN A 436 -25.20 -7.76 17.96
CA GLN A 436 -24.81 -6.51 18.65
C GLN A 436 -23.29 -6.41 18.78
N VAL A 437 -22.61 -7.46 19.18
CA VAL A 437 -21.13 -7.48 19.27
C VAL A 437 -20.50 -7.21 17.92
N LYS A 438 -21.09 -7.73 16.83
CA LYS A 438 -20.64 -7.47 15.46
C LYS A 438 -20.81 -5.99 15.07
N GLU A 439 -21.91 -5.35 15.45
CA GLU A 439 -22.10 -3.92 15.15
C GLU A 439 -21.16 -3.04 15.98
N GLN A 440 -20.87 -3.37 17.25
CA GLN A 440 -19.85 -2.70 18.05
C GLN A 440 -18.47 -2.80 17.37
N PHE A 441 -18.11 -3.97 16.90
CA PHE A 441 -16.88 -4.16 16.12
C PHE A 441 -16.90 -3.34 14.82
N THR A 442 -18.00 -3.35 14.06
CA THR A 442 -18.15 -2.58 12.82
C THR A 442 -17.94 -1.09 13.05
N LYS A 443 -18.43 -0.57 14.17
CA LYS A 443 -18.24 0.83 14.56
C LYS A 443 -16.75 1.16 14.81
N LEU A 444 -16.03 0.32 15.56
CA LEU A 444 -14.58 0.47 15.77
C LEU A 444 -13.80 0.35 14.46
N GLN A 445 -14.11 -0.65 13.65
CA GLN A 445 -13.49 -0.87 12.34
C GLN A 445 -13.71 0.32 11.40
N SER A 446 -14.89 0.95 11.43
CA SER A 446 -15.19 2.11 10.62
C SER A 446 -14.32 3.32 10.99
N ILE A 447 -13.99 3.48 12.27
CA ILE A 447 -13.07 4.53 12.75
C ILE A 447 -11.65 4.24 12.27
N VAL A 448 -11.19 2.99 12.37
CA VAL A 448 -9.86 2.57 11.86
C VAL A 448 -9.78 2.80 10.34
N ASN A 449 -10.83 2.42 9.61
CA ASN A 449 -10.90 2.61 8.16
C ASN A 449 -10.94 4.09 7.78
N LEU A 450 -11.64 4.93 8.54
CA LEU A 450 -11.64 6.37 8.35
C LEU A 450 -10.25 6.97 8.59
N TYR A 451 -9.56 6.54 9.66
CA TYR A 451 -8.19 6.94 9.94
C TYR A 451 -7.24 6.59 8.79
N ASN A 452 -7.35 5.37 8.25
CA ASN A 452 -6.61 4.95 7.05
C ASN A 452 -6.97 5.81 5.82
N ALA A 453 -8.27 6.01 5.58
CA ALA A 453 -8.77 6.77 4.43
C ALA A 453 -8.34 8.25 4.44
N LEU A 454 -8.05 8.80 5.61
CA LEU A 454 -7.52 10.15 5.80
C LEU A 454 -5.98 10.23 5.77
N GLY A 455 -5.29 9.10 5.57
CA GLY A 455 -3.83 9.03 5.54
C GLY A 455 -3.17 9.06 6.91
N GLY A 456 -3.88 8.65 7.95
CA GLY A 456 -3.38 8.58 9.33
C GLY A 456 -2.23 7.58 9.50
N GLY A 457 -1.42 7.75 10.56
CA GLY A 457 -0.30 6.84 10.84
C GLY A 457 1.00 7.17 10.11
N SER A 458 1.06 8.29 9.41
CA SER A 458 2.28 8.81 8.80
C SER A 458 3.26 9.42 9.81
N LYS A 459 2.76 9.72 11.03
CA LYS A 459 3.51 10.34 12.15
C LYS A 459 3.62 9.40 13.32
#